data_cbd14a34660cce1922c611b01b7e1946
#
_entry.id   cbd14a34660cce1922c611b01b7e1946
#
_cell.length_a   1.000
_cell.length_b   1.000
_cell.length_c   1.000
_cell.angle_alpha   90.00
_cell.angle_beta   90.00
_cell.angle_gamma   90.00
#
_symmetry.space_group_name_H-M   'P 1'
#
loop_
_entity.id
_entity.type
_entity.pdbx_description
1 polymer ?
#
loop_
_entity_poly.entity_id
_entity_poly.type
_entity_poly.pdbx_seq_one_letter_code
_entity_poly.pdbx_strand_id
1 'polypeptide(L)'
;MNAQVLKLLLAGEYICPHRYGPEFLLLEDVAEREEVDAWLLPLGMRTARLSEEGAFFMAYERIGLKQVTQVKNELLKFRDEYGPAVLTLDLIRQSDTSRVQLTPGEIIMLYQLEEAVAQSSTLESQLKGLLGVITNAAMRNTNHENLRRMMEHLAKDGYVVLANKDTGAYEVTGKIEQLYAVLQFLDENKVIPDTEVDDRDEVDDDLVDQANADSGESS
;
A
#
# COMPACT_ATOMS: atom_id res chain seq x y z
N MET A 1 11.62 -23.73 18.39
CA MET A 1 11.57 -22.25 18.18
C MET A 1 12.48 -21.84 17.05
N ASN A 2 11.95 -21.22 16.00
CA ASN A 2 12.74 -20.74 14.87
C ASN A 2 13.10 -19.25 15.03
N ALA A 3 14.38 -18.96 15.29
CA ALA A 3 14.88 -17.59 15.48
C ALA A 3 14.68 -16.70 14.23
N GLN A 4 14.55 -17.30 13.04
CA GLN A 4 14.29 -16.56 11.80
C GLN A 4 12.87 -15.99 11.77
N VAL A 5 11.88 -16.77 12.19
CA VAL A 5 10.47 -16.31 12.30
C VAL A 5 10.39 -15.07 13.21
N LEU A 6 11.01 -15.13 14.40
CA LEU A 6 11.04 -14.00 15.33
C LEU A 6 11.71 -12.76 14.73
N LYS A 7 12.85 -12.92 14.03
CA LYS A 7 13.52 -11.80 13.36
C LYS A 7 12.65 -11.14 12.31
N LEU A 8 11.92 -11.92 11.51
CA LEU A 8 11.02 -11.40 10.49
C LEU A 8 9.84 -10.64 11.12
N LEU A 9 9.20 -11.22 12.13
CA LEU A 9 8.09 -10.57 12.84
C LEU A 9 8.53 -9.26 13.51
N LEU A 10 9.68 -9.25 14.20
CA LEU A 10 10.23 -8.05 14.82
C LEU A 10 10.67 -6.98 13.80
N ALA A 11 11.02 -7.38 12.59
CA ALA A 11 11.28 -6.47 11.49
C ALA A 11 10.01 -5.91 10.83
N GLY A 12 8.80 -6.33 11.27
CA GLY A 12 7.54 -5.91 10.69
C GLY A 12 7.21 -6.59 9.35
N GLU A 13 7.86 -7.74 9.07
CA GLU A 13 7.61 -8.49 7.85
C GLU A 13 6.29 -9.26 7.91
N TYR A 14 5.66 -9.43 6.73
CA TYR A 14 4.48 -10.26 6.52
C TYR A 14 4.91 -11.62 6.00
N ILE A 15 4.75 -12.65 6.83
CA ILE A 15 5.17 -14.03 6.55
C ILE A 15 4.04 -14.73 5.80
N CYS A 16 4.24 -14.96 4.50
CA CYS A 16 3.29 -15.62 3.60
C CYS A 16 4.00 -16.71 2.76
N PRO A 17 3.26 -17.65 2.15
CA PRO A 17 3.85 -18.74 1.39
C PRO A 17 4.69 -18.27 0.20
N HIS A 18 4.35 -17.11 -0.39
CA HIS A 18 4.98 -16.55 -1.59
C HIS A 18 6.34 -15.89 -1.32
N ARG A 19 6.61 -15.47 -0.07
CA ARG A 19 7.87 -14.78 0.29
C ARG A 19 8.71 -15.55 1.30
N TYR A 20 8.09 -16.15 2.31
CA TYR A 20 8.74 -16.83 3.43
C TYR A 20 8.09 -18.21 3.66
N GLY A 21 8.04 -19.04 2.61
CA GLY A 21 7.33 -20.31 2.63
C GLY A 21 7.70 -21.24 3.78
N PRO A 22 8.99 -21.50 4.09
CA PRO A 22 9.39 -22.33 5.22
C PRO A 22 8.92 -21.78 6.58
N GLU A 23 9.04 -20.48 6.79
CA GLU A 23 8.61 -19.79 8.02
C GLU A 23 7.09 -19.74 8.14
N PHE A 24 6.40 -19.61 7.01
CA PHE A 24 4.94 -19.66 6.96
C PHE A 24 4.43 -21.04 7.41
N LEU A 25 4.99 -22.12 6.89
CA LEU A 25 4.62 -23.48 7.30
C LEU A 25 4.86 -23.76 8.77
N LEU A 26 5.90 -23.15 9.37
CA LEU A 26 6.11 -23.25 10.82
C LEU A 26 5.00 -22.56 11.61
N LEU A 27 4.54 -21.40 11.16
CA LEU A 27 3.46 -20.66 11.83
C LEU A 27 2.07 -21.27 11.58
N GLU A 28 1.91 -22.10 10.57
CA GLU A 28 0.71 -22.95 10.40
C GLU A 28 0.59 -24.01 11.47
N ASP A 29 1.72 -24.53 11.98
CA ASP A 29 1.72 -25.43 13.12
C ASP A 29 1.35 -24.67 14.40
N VAL A 30 0.29 -25.13 15.07
CA VAL A 30 -0.26 -24.46 16.26
C VAL A 30 0.74 -24.44 17.41
N ALA A 31 1.49 -25.53 17.63
CA ALA A 31 2.44 -25.62 18.73
C ALA A 31 3.65 -24.71 18.51
N GLU A 32 4.19 -24.65 17.29
CA GLU A 32 5.27 -23.74 16.95
C GLU A 32 4.82 -22.28 17.05
N ARG A 33 3.60 -21.97 16.64
CA ARG A 33 3.04 -20.62 16.74
C ARG A 33 2.84 -20.20 18.21
N GLU A 34 2.35 -21.09 19.07
CA GLU A 34 2.21 -20.84 20.51
C GLU A 34 3.57 -20.55 21.18
N GLU A 35 4.65 -21.24 20.77
CA GLU A 35 6.00 -20.92 21.23
C GLU A 35 6.46 -19.52 20.81
N VAL A 36 6.15 -19.13 19.56
CA VAL A 36 6.45 -17.77 19.06
C VAL A 36 5.66 -16.74 19.85
N ASP A 37 4.38 -16.96 20.08
CA ASP A 37 3.52 -16.05 20.84
C ASP A 37 3.97 -15.94 22.32
N ALA A 38 4.37 -17.04 22.95
CA ALA A 38 4.94 -17.01 24.30
C ALA A 38 6.19 -16.14 24.39
N TRP A 39 6.96 -16.06 23.32
CA TRP A 39 8.16 -15.22 23.21
C TRP A 39 7.81 -13.74 22.95
N LEU A 40 6.76 -13.45 22.18
CA LEU A 40 6.28 -12.10 21.88
C LEU A 40 5.48 -11.48 23.04
N LEU A 41 4.84 -12.29 23.87
CA LEU A 41 3.97 -11.83 24.95
C LEU A 41 4.64 -10.86 25.94
N PRO A 42 5.89 -11.06 26.40
CA PRO A 42 6.58 -10.08 27.25
C PRO A 42 6.79 -8.72 26.60
N LEU A 43 6.75 -8.65 25.26
CA LEU A 43 6.81 -7.41 24.49
C LEU A 43 5.43 -6.77 24.30
N GLY A 44 4.36 -7.40 24.79
CA GLY A 44 2.98 -7.01 24.57
C GLY A 44 2.49 -7.27 23.15
N MET A 45 3.12 -8.21 22.45
CA MET A 45 2.87 -8.55 21.06
C MET A 45 2.42 -10.00 20.90
N ARG A 46 1.79 -10.31 19.79
CA ARG A 46 1.39 -11.65 19.36
C ARG A 46 1.45 -11.79 17.86
N THR A 47 1.36 -13.02 17.35
CA THR A 47 1.08 -13.27 15.94
C THR A 47 -0.39 -13.01 15.60
N ALA A 48 -0.66 -12.51 14.41
CA ALA A 48 -2.01 -12.30 13.91
C ALA A 48 -2.08 -12.59 12.40
N ARG A 49 -3.30 -12.76 11.88
CA ARG A 49 -3.62 -12.90 10.45
C ARG A 49 -4.83 -12.03 10.12
N LEU A 50 -4.90 -11.53 8.89
CA LEU A 50 -6.08 -10.79 8.40
C LEU A 50 -7.19 -11.71 7.91
N SER A 51 -6.83 -12.88 7.38
CA SER A 51 -7.73 -13.93 6.90
C SER A 51 -7.22 -15.31 7.32
N GLU A 52 -8.04 -16.36 7.23
CA GLU A 52 -7.62 -17.74 7.58
C GLU A 52 -6.41 -18.22 6.77
N GLU A 53 -6.29 -17.81 5.52
CA GLU A 53 -5.18 -18.18 4.62
C GLU A 53 -4.17 -17.03 4.44
N GLY A 54 -4.38 -15.89 5.09
CA GLY A 54 -3.57 -14.68 4.96
C GLY A 54 -2.17 -14.81 5.56
N ALA A 55 -1.35 -13.81 5.33
CA ALA A 55 -0.01 -13.72 5.91
C ALA A 55 -0.05 -13.56 7.44
N PHE A 56 0.94 -14.16 8.12
CA PHE A 56 1.19 -13.88 9.52
C PHE A 56 1.98 -12.58 9.68
N PHE A 57 1.63 -11.82 10.71
CA PHE A 57 2.32 -10.58 11.08
C PHE A 57 2.28 -10.38 12.58
N MET A 58 3.10 -9.44 13.08
CA MET A 58 3.13 -9.10 14.49
C MET A 58 2.08 -8.02 14.81
N ALA A 59 1.25 -8.26 15.81
CA ALA A 59 0.22 -7.34 16.27
C ALA A 59 0.33 -7.12 17.78
N TYR A 60 -0.31 -6.05 18.30
CA TYR A 60 -0.44 -5.85 19.74
C TYR A 60 -1.32 -6.94 20.36
N GLU A 61 -0.88 -7.47 21.50
CA GLU A 61 -1.69 -8.43 22.30
C GLU A 61 -2.97 -7.77 22.83
N ARG A 62 -2.87 -6.52 23.27
CA ARG A 62 -4.01 -5.73 23.77
C ARG A 62 -3.96 -4.33 23.19
N ILE A 63 -5.12 -3.87 22.73
CA ILE A 63 -5.27 -2.52 22.19
C ILE A 63 -5.88 -1.63 23.25
N GLY A 64 -5.04 -0.79 23.91
CA GLY A 64 -5.47 0.27 24.81
C GLY A 64 -5.41 1.64 24.13
N LEU A 65 -5.75 2.70 24.85
CA LEU A 65 -5.76 4.08 24.30
C LEU A 65 -4.40 4.52 23.73
N LYS A 66 -3.29 4.08 24.35
CA LYS A 66 -1.93 4.38 23.89
C LYS A 66 -1.66 3.75 22.51
N GLN A 67 -2.02 2.47 22.34
CA GLN A 67 -1.86 1.74 21.08
C GLN A 67 -2.77 2.33 19.99
N VAL A 68 -4.01 2.69 20.30
CA VAL A 68 -4.92 3.37 19.36
C VAL A 68 -4.30 4.67 18.85
N THR A 69 -3.71 5.49 19.76
CA THR A 69 -3.06 6.74 19.38
C THR A 69 -1.84 6.49 18.49
N GLN A 70 -1.05 5.47 18.80
CA GLN A 70 0.12 5.09 18.02
C GLN A 70 -0.28 4.63 16.61
N VAL A 71 -1.27 3.71 16.51
CA VAL A 71 -1.80 3.25 15.22
C VAL A 71 -2.39 4.41 14.40
N LYS A 72 -3.13 5.32 15.04
CA LYS A 72 -3.62 6.53 14.34
C LYS A 72 -2.49 7.36 13.76
N ASN A 73 -1.41 7.57 14.52
CA ASN A 73 -0.25 8.33 14.05
C ASN A 73 0.48 7.61 12.90
N GLU A 74 0.56 6.29 12.94
CA GLU A 74 1.10 5.46 11.85
C GLU A 74 0.21 5.55 10.60
N LEU A 75 -1.11 5.49 10.78
CA LEU A 75 -2.08 5.65 9.68
C LEU A 75 -2.07 7.06 9.06
N LEU A 76 -1.80 8.11 9.84
CA LEU A 76 -1.63 9.46 9.28
C LEU A 76 -0.39 9.55 8.38
N LYS A 77 0.68 8.82 8.71
CA LYS A 77 1.86 8.70 7.84
C LYS A 77 1.58 7.85 6.60
N PHE A 78 0.54 7.01 6.66
CA PHE A 78 0.18 6.12 5.56
C PHE A 78 0.01 6.87 4.25
N ARG A 79 -0.63 8.03 4.26
CA ARG A 79 -0.81 8.85 3.05
C ARG A 79 0.51 9.22 2.39
N ASP A 80 1.54 9.54 3.19
CA ASP A 80 2.82 10.04 2.69
C ASP A 80 3.80 8.90 2.35
N GLU A 81 3.75 7.79 3.10
CA GLU A 81 4.65 6.64 2.94
C GLU A 81 4.09 5.58 1.97
N TYR A 82 2.77 5.38 1.96
CA TYR A 82 2.12 4.33 1.15
C TYR A 82 1.51 4.86 -0.15
N GLY A 83 1.40 6.17 -0.31
CA GLY A 83 0.92 6.78 -1.55
C GLY A 83 1.61 6.22 -2.80
N PRO A 84 2.95 6.10 -2.84
CA PRO A 84 3.65 5.49 -3.98
C PRO A 84 3.24 4.04 -4.25
N ALA A 85 3.04 3.22 -3.22
CA ALA A 85 2.60 1.83 -3.37
C ALA A 85 1.18 1.77 -3.96
N VAL A 86 0.25 2.57 -3.44
CA VAL A 86 -1.13 2.66 -3.94
C VAL A 86 -1.16 3.08 -5.41
N LEU A 87 -0.41 4.13 -5.78
CA LEU A 87 -0.32 4.61 -7.16
C LEU A 87 0.31 3.56 -8.09
N THR A 88 1.31 2.81 -7.60
CA THR A 88 1.92 1.71 -8.35
C THR A 88 0.92 0.60 -8.63
N LEU A 89 0.16 0.20 -7.60
CA LEU A 89 -0.86 -0.84 -7.73
C LEU A 89 -2.01 -0.40 -8.65
N ASP A 90 -2.39 0.88 -8.60
CA ASP A 90 -3.40 1.43 -9.50
C ASP A 90 -2.92 1.43 -10.96
N LEU A 91 -1.67 1.79 -11.23
CA LEU A 91 -1.08 1.69 -12.57
C LEU A 91 -1.07 0.24 -13.07
N ILE A 92 -0.70 -0.72 -12.23
CA ILE A 92 -0.73 -2.15 -12.57
C ILE A 92 -2.16 -2.60 -12.89
N ARG A 93 -3.14 -2.20 -12.09
CA ARG A 93 -4.56 -2.51 -12.30
C ARG A 93 -5.08 -1.90 -13.60
N GLN A 94 -4.73 -0.65 -13.90
CA GLN A 94 -5.15 0.02 -15.12
C GLN A 94 -4.49 -0.56 -16.38
N SER A 95 -3.30 -1.17 -16.26
CA SER A 95 -2.61 -1.82 -17.37
C SER A 95 -3.26 -3.13 -17.81
N ASP A 96 -4.06 -3.74 -16.95
CA ASP A 96 -4.84 -4.96 -17.26
C ASP A 96 -6.29 -4.80 -16.78
N THR A 97 -7.16 -4.40 -17.68
CA THR A 97 -8.58 -4.13 -17.39
C THR A 97 -9.38 -5.37 -16.95
N SER A 98 -8.83 -6.57 -17.13
CA SER A 98 -9.41 -7.81 -16.60
C SER A 98 -9.20 -7.95 -15.09
N ARG A 99 -8.26 -7.21 -14.50
CA ARG A 99 -7.92 -7.24 -13.09
C ARG A 99 -8.73 -6.21 -12.32
N VAL A 100 -9.54 -6.68 -11.40
CA VAL A 100 -10.25 -5.80 -10.45
C VAL A 100 -9.37 -5.50 -9.24
N GLN A 101 -8.66 -6.51 -8.75
CA GLN A 101 -7.83 -6.46 -7.55
C GLN A 101 -6.66 -7.45 -7.68
N LEU A 102 -5.50 -7.10 -7.14
CA LEU A 102 -4.36 -8.01 -7.05
C LEU A 102 -4.52 -8.94 -5.84
N THR A 103 -4.27 -10.22 -6.05
CA THR A 103 -4.37 -11.24 -4.99
C THR A 103 -3.00 -11.88 -4.70
N PRO A 104 -2.76 -12.39 -3.47
CA PRO A 104 -1.53 -13.13 -3.16
C PRO A 104 -1.29 -14.28 -4.14
N GLY A 105 -0.05 -14.46 -4.58
CA GLY A 105 0.34 -15.49 -5.54
C GLY A 105 0.13 -15.12 -7.02
N GLU A 106 -0.52 -14.00 -7.30
CA GLU A 106 -0.71 -13.54 -8.67
C GLU A 106 0.61 -13.09 -9.29
N ILE A 107 0.81 -13.43 -10.56
CA ILE A 107 2.02 -13.09 -11.30
C ILE A 107 1.81 -11.83 -12.13
N ILE A 108 2.72 -10.88 -11.98
CA ILE A 108 2.80 -9.65 -12.76
C ILE A 108 4.01 -9.77 -13.70
N MET A 109 3.77 -9.72 -15.00
CA MET A 109 4.82 -9.80 -16.01
C MET A 109 5.24 -8.41 -16.46
N LEU A 110 6.53 -8.09 -16.34
CA LEU A 110 7.05 -6.77 -16.70
C LEU A 110 6.77 -6.38 -18.15
N TYR A 111 6.86 -7.34 -19.09
CA TYR A 111 6.60 -7.09 -20.51
C TYR A 111 5.15 -6.70 -20.79
N GLN A 112 4.17 -7.23 -20.02
CA GLN A 112 2.76 -6.87 -20.18
C GLN A 112 2.52 -5.41 -19.74
N LEU A 113 3.15 -5.00 -18.65
CA LEU A 113 3.11 -3.60 -18.20
C LEU A 113 3.76 -2.68 -19.23
N GLU A 114 4.89 -3.10 -19.81
CA GLU A 114 5.60 -2.34 -20.85
C GLU A 114 4.74 -2.15 -22.09
N GLU A 115 4.07 -3.21 -22.56
CA GLU A 115 3.16 -3.16 -23.69
C GLU A 115 1.97 -2.21 -23.41
N ALA A 116 1.33 -2.31 -22.25
CA ALA A 116 0.23 -1.45 -21.86
C ALA A 116 0.63 0.03 -21.79
N VAL A 117 1.80 0.33 -21.20
CA VAL A 117 2.33 1.69 -21.09
C VAL A 117 2.69 2.23 -22.49
N ALA A 118 3.23 1.41 -23.39
CA ALA A 118 3.55 1.82 -24.76
C ALA A 118 2.31 2.15 -25.59
N GLN A 119 1.16 1.54 -25.26
CA GLN A 119 -0.10 1.76 -25.97
C GLN A 119 -0.95 2.91 -25.38
N SER A 120 -0.60 3.44 -24.19
CA SER A 120 -1.40 4.45 -23.48
C SER A 120 -0.55 5.63 -23.00
N SER A 121 -0.76 6.80 -23.60
CA SER A 121 -0.13 8.05 -23.16
C SER A 121 -0.49 8.43 -21.73
N THR A 122 -1.68 8.03 -21.25
CA THR A 122 -2.13 8.24 -19.88
C THR A 122 -1.27 7.42 -18.91
N LEU A 123 -1.09 6.10 -19.17
CA LEU A 123 -0.26 5.23 -18.36
C LEU A 123 1.22 5.68 -18.38
N GLU A 124 1.71 6.12 -19.54
CA GLU A 124 3.06 6.67 -19.63
C GLU A 124 3.23 7.92 -18.75
N SER A 125 2.25 8.82 -18.78
CA SER A 125 2.25 10.03 -17.94
C SER A 125 2.17 9.69 -16.45
N GLN A 126 1.33 8.73 -16.07
CA GLN A 126 1.22 8.24 -14.69
C GLN A 126 2.54 7.62 -14.22
N LEU A 127 3.19 6.77 -15.04
CA LEU A 127 4.49 6.19 -14.73
C LEU A 127 5.55 7.28 -14.49
N LYS A 128 5.55 8.33 -15.32
CA LYS A 128 6.45 9.48 -15.15
C LYS A 128 6.23 10.21 -13.84
N GLY A 129 4.98 10.50 -13.50
CA GLY A 129 4.61 11.14 -12.23
C GLY A 129 5.02 10.31 -11.03
N LEU A 130 4.70 9.01 -11.07
CA LEU A 130 5.00 8.06 -10.01
C LEU A 130 6.50 7.93 -9.74
N LEU A 131 7.34 7.85 -10.77
CA LEU A 131 8.79 7.77 -10.60
C LEU A 131 9.38 9.02 -9.96
N GLY A 132 8.83 10.20 -10.22
CA GLY A 132 9.21 11.43 -9.55
C GLY A 132 8.99 11.35 -8.03
N VAL A 133 7.92 10.70 -7.59
CA VAL A 133 7.60 10.49 -6.17
C VAL A 133 8.47 9.40 -5.55
N ILE A 134 8.61 8.25 -6.23
CA ILE A 134 9.31 7.07 -5.70
C ILE A 134 10.81 7.30 -5.55
N THR A 135 11.46 7.90 -6.53
CA THR A 135 12.94 7.83 -6.61
C THR A 135 13.63 9.15 -6.42
N ASN A 136 12.95 10.28 -6.49
CA ASN A 136 13.57 11.62 -6.60
C ASN A 136 14.72 11.66 -7.64
N ALA A 137 14.75 10.73 -8.59
CA ALA A 137 15.82 10.55 -9.55
C ALA A 137 15.32 10.82 -10.97
N ALA A 138 16.22 11.25 -11.84
CA ALA A 138 15.92 11.44 -13.24
C ALA A 138 15.36 10.17 -13.87
N MET A 139 14.33 10.33 -14.70
CA MET A 139 13.76 9.23 -15.49
C MET A 139 14.84 8.56 -16.35
N ARG A 140 14.72 7.27 -16.55
CA ARG A 140 15.51 6.53 -17.51
C ARG A 140 14.93 6.71 -18.93
N ASN A 141 15.74 6.38 -19.91
CA ASN A 141 15.40 6.58 -21.31
C ASN A 141 14.35 5.60 -21.84
N THR A 142 14.11 4.48 -21.13
CA THR A 142 13.19 3.42 -21.57
C THR A 142 12.10 3.18 -20.53
N ASN A 143 10.89 2.85 -21.02
CA ASN A 143 9.78 2.45 -20.16
C ASN A 143 10.11 1.15 -19.39
N HIS A 144 10.85 0.23 -20.02
CA HIS A 144 11.32 -0.99 -19.38
C HIS A 144 12.11 -0.74 -18.09
N GLU A 145 13.15 0.13 -18.16
CA GLU A 145 13.94 0.46 -16.96
C GLU A 145 13.13 1.21 -15.91
N ASN A 146 12.19 2.05 -16.33
CA ASN A 146 11.32 2.79 -15.45
C ASN A 146 10.34 1.87 -14.71
N LEU A 147 9.69 0.95 -15.42
CA LEU A 147 8.80 -0.06 -14.85
C LEU A 147 9.56 -1.01 -13.92
N ARG A 148 10.76 -1.43 -14.30
CA ARG A 148 11.59 -2.27 -13.44
C ARG A 148 11.90 -1.59 -12.11
N ARG A 149 12.25 -0.29 -12.11
CA ARG A 149 12.50 0.48 -10.87
C ARG A 149 11.25 0.62 -10.02
N MET A 150 10.10 0.83 -10.65
CA MET A 150 8.81 0.85 -9.96
C MET A 150 8.55 -0.49 -9.26
N MET A 151 8.74 -1.62 -9.96
CA MET A 151 8.55 -2.95 -9.40
C MET A 151 9.59 -3.29 -8.32
N GLU A 152 10.85 -2.86 -8.47
CA GLU A 152 11.89 -2.99 -7.44
C GLU A 152 11.54 -2.22 -6.16
N HIS A 153 10.91 -1.06 -6.28
CA HIS A 153 10.40 -0.31 -5.12
C HIS A 153 9.29 -1.08 -4.41
N LEU A 154 8.30 -1.56 -5.17
CA LEU A 154 7.20 -2.35 -4.62
C LEU A 154 7.70 -3.65 -3.96
N ALA A 155 8.76 -4.27 -4.52
CA ALA A 155 9.42 -5.44 -3.93
C ALA A 155 10.18 -5.09 -2.64
N LYS A 156 10.85 -3.93 -2.58
CA LYS A 156 11.51 -3.44 -1.37
C LYS A 156 10.50 -3.22 -0.24
N ASP A 157 9.33 -2.69 -0.58
CA ASP A 157 8.24 -2.48 0.38
C ASP A 157 7.53 -3.79 0.77
N GLY A 158 7.85 -4.89 0.09
CA GLY A 158 7.38 -6.23 0.42
C GLY A 158 6.05 -6.65 -0.18
N TYR A 159 5.46 -5.88 -1.08
CA TYR A 159 4.19 -6.21 -1.74
C TYR A 159 4.33 -7.22 -2.85
N VAL A 160 5.49 -7.31 -3.47
CA VAL A 160 5.82 -8.32 -4.49
C VAL A 160 7.20 -8.92 -4.21
N VAL A 161 7.47 -10.08 -4.80
CA VAL A 161 8.82 -10.69 -4.88
C VAL A 161 9.18 -10.95 -6.33
N LEU A 162 10.46 -10.83 -6.68
CA LEU A 162 10.94 -11.20 -8.00
C LEU A 162 10.98 -12.72 -8.10
N ALA A 163 9.97 -13.30 -8.74
CA ALA A 163 9.84 -14.76 -8.91
C ALA A 163 10.79 -15.31 -9.99
N ASN A 164 10.98 -14.56 -11.08
CA ASN A 164 11.90 -14.96 -12.14
C ASN A 164 12.57 -13.72 -12.75
N LYS A 165 13.90 -13.66 -12.64
CA LYS A 165 14.70 -12.54 -13.14
C LYS A 165 14.77 -12.49 -14.67
N ASP A 166 14.81 -13.65 -15.33
CA ASP A 166 15.01 -13.71 -16.78
C ASP A 166 13.75 -13.28 -17.53
N THR A 167 12.57 -13.56 -16.97
CA THR A 167 11.27 -13.17 -17.55
C THR A 167 10.73 -11.87 -16.98
N GLY A 168 11.34 -11.30 -15.92
CA GLY A 168 10.81 -10.15 -15.21
C GLY A 168 9.45 -10.43 -14.57
N ALA A 169 9.25 -11.65 -14.04
CA ALA A 169 8.03 -12.05 -13.36
C ALA A 169 8.11 -11.69 -11.88
N TYR A 170 7.11 -10.98 -11.38
CA TYR A 170 6.93 -10.64 -9.98
C TYR A 170 5.69 -11.33 -9.43
N GLU A 171 5.78 -11.86 -8.22
CA GLU A 171 4.69 -12.54 -7.54
C GLU A 171 4.18 -11.66 -6.39
N VAL A 172 2.86 -11.49 -6.31
CA VAL A 172 2.21 -10.70 -5.26
C VAL A 172 2.29 -11.43 -3.92
N THR A 173 2.68 -10.73 -2.87
CA THR A 173 2.78 -11.29 -1.51
C THR A 173 1.50 -11.11 -0.72
N GLY A 174 1.36 -11.83 0.40
CA GLY A 174 0.23 -11.66 1.33
C GLY A 174 0.17 -10.30 2.03
N LYS A 175 1.21 -9.46 1.94
CA LYS A 175 1.17 -8.08 2.46
C LYS A 175 0.14 -7.22 1.75
N ILE A 176 -0.28 -7.58 0.53
CA ILE A 176 -1.30 -6.84 -0.21
C ILE A 176 -2.64 -6.78 0.53
N GLU A 177 -3.01 -7.85 1.25
CA GLU A 177 -4.26 -7.90 2.02
C GLU A 177 -4.28 -6.85 3.14
N GLN A 178 -3.13 -6.63 3.78
CA GLN A 178 -3.01 -5.57 4.79
C GLN A 178 -3.22 -4.18 4.17
N LEU A 179 -2.66 -3.92 3.01
CA LEU A 179 -2.87 -2.64 2.33
C LEU A 179 -4.34 -2.41 2.03
N TYR A 180 -5.06 -3.41 1.52
CA TYR A 180 -6.49 -3.30 1.26
C TYR A 180 -7.30 -3.10 2.54
N ALA A 181 -6.96 -3.81 3.62
CA ALA A 181 -7.63 -3.62 4.91
C ALA A 181 -7.43 -2.20 5.45
N VAL A 182 -6.25 -1.63 5.29
CA VAL A 182 -5.97 -0.24 5.70
C VAL A 182 -6.71 0.76 4.81
N LEU A 183 -6.72 0.57 3.49
CA LEU A 183 -7.47 1.44 2.58
C LEU A 183 -8.97 1.43 2.90
N GLN A 184 -9.54 0.24 3.13
CA GLN A 184 -10.93 0.10 3.54
C GLN A 184 -11.20 0.82 4.87
N PHE A 185 -10.33 0.66 5.87
CA PHE A 185 -10.46 1.35 7.16
C PHE A 185 -10.43 2.89 6.99
N LEU A 186 -9.55 3.42 6.14
CA LEU A 186 -9.43 4.85 5.89
C LEU A 186 -10.67 5.40 5.20
N ASP A 187 -11.24 4.65 4.24
CA ASP A 187 -12.49 5.00 3.55
C ASP A 187 -13.69 5.00 4.53
N GLU A 188 -13.89 3.90 5.27
CA GLU A 188 -14.99 3.78 6.24
C GLU A 188 -14.95 4.85 7.34
N ASN A 189 -13.77 5.30 7.74
CA ASN A 189 -13.61 6.32 8.77
C ASN A 189 -13.49 7.74 8.21
N LYS A 190 -13.65 7.93 6.90
CA LYS A 190 -13.53 9.23 6.20
C LYS A 190 -12.26 10.00 6.58
N VAL A 191 -11.16 9.27 6.79
CA VAL A 191 -9.85 9.85 7.09
C VAL A 191 -9.24 10.47 5.83
N ILE A 192 -9.62 9.95 4.66
CA ILE A 192 -9.36 10.57 3.36
C ILE A 192 -10.60 11.41 3.04
N PRO A 193 -10.53 12.74 3.02
CA PRO A 193 -11.64 13.54 2.55
C PRO A 193 -11.96 13.14 1.11
N ASP A 194 -13.24 13.01 0.76
CA ASP A 194 -13.70 12.92 -0.62
C ASP A 194 -13.37 14.26 -1.34
N THR A 195 -12.11 14.56 -1.53
CA THR A 195 -11.67 15.73 -2.25
C THR A 195 -11.68 15.42 -3.72
N GLU A 196 -12.88 15.45 -4.27
CA GLU A 196 -13.16 15.89 -5.63
C GLU A 196 -14.67 16.10 -5.77
N VAL A 197 -15.25 16.81 -4.85
CA VAL A 197 -16.45 17.57 -5.12
C VAL A 197 -15.99 18.98 -5.43
N ASP A 198 -15.92 19.27 -6.68
CA ASP A 198 -16.10 20.54 -7.37
C ASP A 198 -16.26 21.77 -6.46
N ASP A 199 -15.13 22.24 -5.89
CA ASP A 199 -15.07 23.58 -5.26
C ASP A 199 -15.09 24.71 -6.30
N ARG A 200 -15.74 24.49 -7.46
CA ARG A 200 -15.83 25.53 -8.49
C ARG A 200 -17.15 26.29 -8.53
N ASP A 201 -18.15 25.90 -7.72
CA ASP A 201 -19.48 26.51 -7.81
C ASP A 201 -20.01 27.10 -6.52
N GLU A 202 -19.23 27.27 -5.46
CA GLU A 202 -19.58 28.13 -4.33
C GLU A 202 -18.55 29.24 -4.15
N VAL A 203 -18.32 30.03 -5.18
CA VAL A 203 -17.81 31.38 -5.01
C VAL A 203 -18.99 32.25 -4.65
N ASP A 204 -19.24 32.36 -3.36
CA ASP A 204 -19.73 33.54 -2.66
C ASP A 204 -20.41 34.61 -3.53
N ASP A 205 -21.65 34.36 -3.96
CA ASP A 205 -22.57 35.42 -4.38
C ASP A 205 -22.96 36.33 -3.19
N ASP A 206 -22.77 35.86 -1.95
CA ASP A 206 -23.15 36.57 -0.73
C ASP A 206 -22.17 37.70 -0.38
N LEU A 207 -20.88 37.61 -0.79
CA LEU A 207 -19.91 38.69 -0.52
C LEU A 207 -20.00 39.85 -1.54
N VAL A 208 -20.49 39.57 -2.74
CA VAL A 208 -20.68 40.59 -3.77
C VAL A 208 -21.95 41.40 -3.47
N ASP A 209 -22.98 40.81 -2.94
CA ASP A 209 -24.24 41.48 -2.56
C ASP A 209 -24.06 42.33 -1.29
N GLN A 210 -23.22 41.93 -0.31
CA GLN A 210 -22.87 42.76 0.85
C GLN A 210 -22.02 44.00 0.48
N ALA A 211 -21.09 43.86 -0.47
CA ALA A 211 -20.27 45.00 -0.92
C ALA A 211 -21.07 46.02 -1.71
N ASN A 212 -22.16 45.62 -2.39
CA ASN A 212 -23.06 46.52 -3.12
C ASN A 212 -24.10 47.20 -2.22
N ALA A 213 -24.45 46.60 -1.10
CA ALA A 213 -25.38 47.19 -0.12
C ALA A 213 -24.73 48.35 0.69
N ASP A 214 -23.41 48.28 0.97
CA ASP A 214 -22.69 49.31 1.76
C ASP A 214 -22.26 50.53 0.94
N SER A 215 -22.40 50.50 -0.39
CA SER A 215 -22.08 51.65 -1.26
C SER A 215 -23.28 52.54 -1.62
N GLY A 216 -24.47 52.26 -1.07
CA GLY A 216 -25.74 52.95 -1.41
C GLY A 216 -26.22 54.03 -0.43
N GLU A 217 -25.57 54.25 0.73
CA GLU A 217 -25.96 55.29 1.71
C GLU A 217 -24.88 56.34 1.89
N SER A 218 -24.71 57.19 0.91
CA SER A 218 -24.06 58.51 1.10
C SER A 218 -24.47 59.46 -0.02
N SER A 219 -25.67 60.01 0.11
CA SER A 219 -26.04 61.32 -0.51
C SER A 219 -27.16 61.95 0.27
#